data_fc32fc63b7d21847af34466719e60906
#
_entry.id   fc32fc63b7d21847af34466719e60906
#
_cell.length_a   1.000
_cell.length_b   1.000
_cell.length_c   1.000
_cell.angle_alpha   90.00
_cell.angle_beta   90.00
_cell.angle_gamma   90.00
#
_symmetry.space_group_name_H-M   'P 1'
#
loop_
_entity.id
_entity.type
_entity.pdbx_description
1 polymer ?
#
loop_
_entity_poly.entity_id
_entity_poly.type
_entity_poly.pdbx_seq_one_letter_code
_entity_poly.pdbx_strand_id
1 'polypeptide(L)'
;YTKEPLTKLGITHGHFITLLYISENEGVTQAQLAEIHRKDRNIVSRNIDALEEKGFVIRKRGIEDRRSFTIYLTDLGHSVISTHKNLIKESEQEALSNLSKAEISIFYSLLNKIA
;
A
#
# COMPACT_ATOMS: atom_id res chain seq x y z
N TYR A 1 -5.88 -8.53 13.48
CA TYR A 1 -6.60 -7.26 13.64
C TYR A 1 -6.78 -6.55 12.31
N THR A 2 -5.70 -6.39 11.55
CA THR A 2 -5.78 -5.80 10.21
C THR A 2 -6.29 -6.77 9.14
N LYS A 3 -6.35 -8.06 9.41
CA LYS A 3 -6.79 -9.08 8.45
C LYS A 3 -8.27 -8.97 8.08
N GLU A 4 -9.14 -8.65 9.03
CA GLU A 4 -10.58 -8.58 8.76
C GLU A 4 -10.94 -7.50 7.72
N PRO A 5 -10.48 -6.23 7.87
CA PRO A 5 -10.75 -5.23 6.84
C PRO A 5 -10.21 -5.61 5.48
N LEU A 6 -8.98 -6.16 5.42
CA LEU A 6 -8.37 -6.57 4.16
C LEU A 6 -9.12 -7.74 3.51
N THR A 7 -9.58 -8.70 4.31
CA THR A 7 -10.38 -9.82 3.83
C THR A 7 -11.68 -9.33 3.19
N LYS A 8 -12.34 -8.34 3.80
CA LYS A 8 -13.55 -7.74 3.24
C LYS A 8 -13.31 -7.05 1.91
N LEU A 9 -12.12 -6.49 1.70
CA LEU A 9 -11.72 -5.86 0.44
C LEU A 9 -11.32 -6.89 -0.62
N GLY A 10 -11.11 -8.15 -0.23
CA GLY A 10 -10.71 -9.21 -1.14
C GLY A 10 -9.27 -9.10 -1.60
N ILE A 11 -8.40 -8.46 -0.83
CA ILE A 11 -6.98 -8.31 -1.13
C ILE A 11 -6.14 -8.92 -0.02
N THR A 12 -4.93 -9.36 -0.38
CA THR A 12 -3.98 -9.90 0.60
C THR A 12 -3.22 -8.76 1.27
N HIS A 13 -2.52 -9.11 2.36
CA HIS A 13 -1.62 -8.16 3.02
C HIS A 13 -0.55 -7.62 2.06
N GLY A 14 0.03 -8.48 1.22
CA GLY A 14 1.01 -8.08 0.23
C GLY A 14 0.46 -7.09 -0.80
N HIS A 15 -0.77 -7.32 -1.26
CA HIS A 15 -1.46 -6.38 -2.16
C HIS A 15 -1.66 -5.03 -1.49
N PHE A 16 -2.05 -5.04 -0.22
CA PHE A 16 -2.29 -3.82 0.54
C PHE A 16 -1.01 -3.01 0.73
N ILE A 17 0.11 -3.68 1.05
CA ILE A 17 1.41 -3.02 1.18
C ILE A 17 1.83 -2.38 -0.14
N THR A 18 1.63 -3.07 -1.26
CA THR A 18 1.89 -2.50 -2.59
C THR A 18 1.03 -1.26 -2.82
N LEU A 19 -0.24 -1.32 -2.44
CA LEU A 19 -1.16 -0.17 -2.55
C LEU A 19 -0.66 1.03 -1.73
N LEU A 20 -0.14 0.80 -0.52
CA LEU A 20 0.44 1.85 0.32
C LEU A 20 1.64 2.51 -0.37
N TYR A 21 2.55 1.71 -0.95
CA TYR A 21 3.69 2.25 -1.69
C TYR A 21 3.25 3.09 -2.89
N ILE A 22 2.22 2.66 -3.60
CA ILE A 22 1.65 3.42 -4.71
C ILE A 22 1.08 4.75 -4.20
N SER A 23 0.37 4.73 -3.07
CA SER A 23 -0.24 5.95 -2.51
C SER A 23 0.79 7.02 -2.16
N GLU A 24 1.97 6.60 -1.76
CA GLU A 24 3.07 7.51 -1.41
C GLU A 24 3.88 7.96 -2.64
N ASN A 25 3.73 7.28 -3.76
CA ASN A 25 4.55 7.47 -4.96
C ASN A 25 3.71 7.44 -6.23
N GLU A 26 2.56 8.08 -6.25
CA GLU A 26 1.70 8.10 -7.44
C GLU A 26 2.44 8.66 -8.65
N GLY A 27 2.23 8.03 -9.80
CA GLY A 27 2.90 8.42 -11.04
C GLY A 27 4.22 7.72 -11.28
N VAL A 28 4.63 6.77 -10.44
CA VAL A 28 5.84 5.97 -10.68
C VAL A 28 5.57 4.87 -11.70
N THR A 29 6.64 4.40 -12.35
CA THR A 29 6.58 3.21 -13.21
C THR A 29 6.62 1.95 -12.34
N GLN A 30 6.26 0.80 -12.94
CA GLN A 30 6.39 -0.49 -12.25
C GLN A 30 7.82 -0.78 -11.83
N ALA A 31 8.80 -0.43 -12.67
CA ALA A 31 10.21 -0.65 -12.35
C ALA A 31 10.63 0.20 -11.14
N GLN A 32 10.24 1.46 -11.10
CA GLN A 32 10.51 2.34 -9.97
C GLN A 32 9.84 1.84 -8.69
N LEU A 33 8.59 1.38 -8.80
CA LEU A 33 7.87 0.83 -7.66
C LEU A 33 8.54 -0.43 -7.12
N ALA A 34 9.04 -1.31 -8.00
CA ALA A 34 9.76 -2.50 -7.58
C ALA A 34 11.03 -2.15 -6.81
N GLU A 35 11.75 -1.11 -7.22
CA GLU A 35 12.93 -0.63 -6.50
C GLU A 35 12.57 -0.05 -5.13
N ILE A 36 11.54 0.78 -5.07
CA ILE A 36 11.07 1.40 -3.82
C ILE A 36 10.59 0.32 -2.84
N HIS A 37 9.82 -0.62 -3.33
CA HIS A 37 9.25 -1.71 -2.54
C HIS A 37 10.26 -2.80 -2.20
N ARG A 38 11.41 -2.82 -2.90
CA ARG A 38 12.45 -3.84 -2.78
C ARG A 38 11.90 -5.26 -2.98
N LYS A 39 11.03 -5.41 -3.97
CA LYS A 39 10.43 -6.67 -4.36
C LYS A 39 10.77 -6.99 -5.80
N ASP A 40 10.69 -8.26 -6.14
CA ASP A 40 10.86 -8.72 -7.51
C ASP A 40 9.81 -8.07 -8.42
N ARG A 41 10.22 -7.70 -9.63
CA ARG A 41 9.32 -7.05 -10.61
C ARG A 41 8.10 -7.90 -10.95
N ASN A 42 8.26 -9.23 -10.98
CA ASN A 42 7.14 -10.13 -11.26
C ASN A 42 6.12 -10.14 -10.14
N ILE A 43 6.59 -10.09 -8.88
CA ILE A 43 5.70 -10.00 -7.72
C ILE A 43 4.95 -8.68 -7.73
N VAL A 44 5.64 -7.58 -7.98
CA VAL A 44 5.03 -6.24 -8.05
C VAL A 44 4.01 -6.17 -9.18
N SER A 45 4.35 -6.71 -10.35
CA SER A 45 3.44 -6.75 -11.50
C SER A 45 2.15 -7.52 -11.17
N ARG A 46 2.26 -8.68 -10.52
CA ARG A 46 1.08 -9.47 -10.11
C ARG A 46 0.25 -8.73 -9.09
N ASN A 47 0.88 -8.05 -8.14
CA ASN A 47 0.17 -7.26 -7.13
C ASN A 47 -0.59 -6.11 -7.78
N ILE A 48 0.02 -5.42 -8.74
CA ILE A 48 -0.62 -4.34 -9.47
C ILE A 48 -1.77 -4.88 -10.32
N ASP A 49 -1.59 -6.02 -10.99
CA ASP A 49 -2.65 -6.67 -11.78
C ASP A 49 -3.87 -6.97 -10.90
N ALA A 50 -3.65 -7.53 -9.72
CA ALA A 50 -4.73 -7.82 -8.78
C ALA A 50 -5.43 -6.56 -8.29
N LEU A 51 -4.67 -5.52 -7.97
CA LEU A 51 -5.22 -4.23 -7.51
C LEU A 51 -5.99 -3.52 -8.61
N GLU A 52 -5.52 -3.60 -9.85
CA GLU A 52 -6.20 -3.03 -11.01
C GLU A 52 -7.51 -3.76 -11.28
N GLU A 53 -7.50 -5.09 -11.24
CA GLU A 53 -8.70 -5.90 -11.41
C GLU A 53 -9.78 -5.56 -10.39
N LYS A 54 -9.39 -5.27 -9.18
CA LYS A 54 -10.32 -4.90 -8.11
C LYS A 54 -10.69 -3.42 -8.10
N GLY A 55 -10.12 -2.65 -9.02
CA GLY A 55 -10.46 -1.24 -9.20
C GLY A 55 -9.79 -0.27 -8.24
N PHE A 56 -8.72 -0.68 -7.56
CA PHE A 56 -8.00 0.19 -6.62
C PHE A 56 -6.92 1.03 -7.27
N VAL A 57 -6.36 0.57 -8.39
CA VAL A 57 -5.32 1.30 -9.13
C VAL A 57 -5.62 1.29 -10.62
N ILE A 58 -4.99 2.22 -11.33
CA ILE A 58 -5.05 2.28 -12.78
C ILE A 58 -3.63 2.51 -13.31
N ARG A 59 -3.33 1.89 -14.45
CA ARG A 59 -2.10 2.11 -15.19
C ARG A 59 -2.38 3.09 -16.32
N LYS A 60 -1.54 4.10 -16.45
CA LYS A 60 -1.59 5.05 -17.57
C LYS A 60 -0.35 4.88 -18.42
N ARG A 61 -0.53 4.80 -19.73
CA ARG A 61 0.60 4.71 -20.66
C ARG A 61 1.32 6.05 -20.71
N GLY A 62 2.67 6.01 -20.70
CA GLY A 62 3.49 7.22 -20.79
C GLY A 62 3.27 7.95 -22.12
N ILE A 63 3.30 9.28 -22.06
CA ILE A 63 3.14 10.11 -23.27
C ILE A 63 4.40 10.06 -24.12
N GLU A 64 5.57 10.14 -23.48
CA GLU A 64 6.87 10.16 -24.16
C GLU A 64 7.38 8.74 -24.43
N ASP A 65 7.16 7.81 -23.50
CA ASP A 65 7.53 6.42 -23.65
C ASP A 65 6.30 5.54 -23.50
N ARG A 66 5.77 5.08 -24.64
CA ARG A 66 4.59 4.22 -24.69
C ARG A 66 4.83 2.81 -24.15
N ARG A 67 6.08 2.45 -23.86
CA ARG A 67 6.44 1.15 -23.29
C ARG A 67 6.33 1.12 -21.80
N SER A 68 6.37 2.29 -21.15
CA SER A 68 6.24 2.37 -19.72
C SER A 68 4.83 2.75 -19.30
N PHE A 69 4.43 2.25 -18.14
CA PHE A 69 3.16 2.60 -17.52
C PHE A 69 3.43 3.27 -16.20
N THR A 70 2.71 4.35 -15.94
CA THR A 70 2.70 4.99 -14.64
C THR A 70 1.46 4.55 -13.87
N ILE A 71 1.56 4.49 -12.56
CA ILE A 71 0.53 3.89 -11.72
C ILE A 71 -0.08 4.94 -10.81
N TYR A 72 -1.40 4.93 -10.71
CA TYR A 72 -2.16 5.88 -9.89
C TYR A 72 -3.24 5.15 -9.11
N LEU A 73 -3.62 5.70 -7.97
CA LEU A 73 -4.80 5.23 -7.25
C LEU A 73 -6.07 5.71 -7.95
N THR A 74 -7.11 4.89 -7.91
CA THR A 74 -8.47 5.30 -8.23
C THR A 74 -9.08 5.99 -7.02
N ASP A 75 -10.29 6.57 -7.17
CA ASP A 75 -11.03 7.11 -6.03
C ASP A 75 -11.27 6.04 -4.96
N LEU A 76 -11.56 4.81 -5.39
CA LEU A 76 -11.72 3.68 -4.48
C LEU A 76 -10.40 3.38 -3.74
N GLY A 77 -9.26 3.39 -4.45
CA GLY A 77 -7.96 3.19 -3.85
C GLY A 77 -7.63 4.26 -2.81
N HIS A 78 -7.89 5.52 -3.11
CA HIS A 78 -7.71 6.62 -2.16
C HIS A 78 -8.60 6.46 -0.93
N SER A 79 -9.84 6.03 -1.12
CA SER A 79 -10.79 5.79 -0.03
C SER A 79 -10.31 4.70 0.91
N VAL A 80 -9.79 3.60 0.37
CA VAL A 80 -9.23 2.49 1.15
C VAL A 80 -8.03 2.95 1.99
N ILE A 81 -7.13 3.71 1.38
CA ILE A 81 -5.94 4.23 2.09
C ILE A 81 -6.34 5.18 3.20
N SER A 82 -7.27 6.09 2.95
CA SER A 82 -7.77 7.05 3.96
C SER A 82 -8.40 6.31 5.15
N THR A 83 -9.24 5.33 4.87
CA THR A 83 -9.89 4.52 5.91
C THR A 83 -8.85 3.80 6.77
N HIS A 84 -7.84 3.20 6.14
CA HIS A 84 -6.77 2.50 6.85
C HIS A 84 -5.95 3.46 7.73
N LYS A 85 -5.60 4.64 7.21
CA LYS A 85 -4.87 5.65 7.99
C LYS A 85 -5.66 6.10 9.21
N ASN A 86 -6.96 6.26 9.08
CA ASN A 86 -7.83 6.63 10.20
C ASN A 86 -7.89 5.52 11.25
N LEU A 87 -7.98 4.26 10.83
CA LEU A 87 -7.96 3.12 11.75
C LEU A 87 -6.65 3.02 12.52
N ILE A 88 -5.52 3.27 11.86
CA ILE A 88 -4.21 3.30 12.51
C ILE A 88 -4.15 4.43 13.54
N LYS A 89 -4.65 5.63 13.21
CA LYS A 89 -4.69 6.74 14.15
C LYS A 89 -5.49 6.43 15.41
N GLU A 90 -6.64 5.80 15.25
CA GLU A 90 -7.48 5.37 16.37
C GLU A 90 -6.75 4.34 17.23
N SER A 91 -6.10 3.36 16.61
CA SER A 91 -5.30 2.35 17.30
C SER A 91 -4.12 2.97 18.03
N GLU A 92 -3.47 3.97 17.44
CA GLU A 92 -2.38 4.73 18.09
C GLU A 92 -2.86 5.45 19.33
N GLN A 93 -4.01 6.10 19.28
CA GLN A 93 -4.57 6.80 20.43
C GLN A 93 -4.90 5.86 21.58
N GLU A 94 -5.43 4.70 21.29
CA GLU A 94 -5.67 3.66 22.29
C GLU A 94 -4.35 3.09 22.84
N ALA A 95 -3.39 2.83 21.97
CA ALA A 95 -2.09 2.30 22.36
C ALA A 95 -1.26 3.29 23.17
N LEU A 96 -1.37 4.60 22.85
CA LEU A 96 -0.64 5.65 23.56
C LEU A 96 -1.01 5.72 25.05
N SER A 97 -2.20 5.29 25.43
CA SER A 97 -2.60 5.24 26.82
C SER A 97 -1.94 4.09 27.58
N ASN A 98 -1.39 3.10 26.89
CA ASN A 98 -0.88 1.85 27.46
C ASN A 98 0.58 1.54 27.14
N LEU A 99 1.20 2.25 26.20
CA LEU A 99 2.56 1.98 25.74
C LEU A 99 3.46 3.20 25.89
N SER A 100 4.72 2.96 26.27
CA SER A 100 5.72 4.02 26.29
C SER A 100 6.14 4.37 24.86
N LYS A 101 6.78 5.54 24.70
CA LYS A 101 7.31 5.96 23.38
C LYS A 101 8.30 4.95 22.81
N ALA A 102 9.11 4.33 23.66
CA ALA A 102 10.08 3.31 23.22
C ALA A 102 9.36 2.08 22.67
N GLU A 103 8.31 1.63 23.34
CA GLU A 103 7.51 0.49 22.89
C GLU A 103 6.80 0.77 21.58
N ILE A 104 6.26 1.98 21.41
CA ILE A 104 5.63 2.42 20.17
C ILE A 104 6.64 2.41 19.01
N SER A 105 7.85 2.93 19.26
CA SER A 105 8.92 2.94 18.27
C SER A 105 9.31 1.52 17.84
N ILE A 106 9.41 0.60 18.78
CA ILE A 106 9.69 -0.81 18.50
C ILE A 106 8.57 -1.43 17.66
N PHE A 107 7.33 -1.12 17.99
CA PHE A 107 6.15 -1.61 17.25
C PHE A 107 6.21 -1.17 15.78
N TYR A 108 6.48 0.10 15.51
CA TYR A 108 6.62 0.60 14.15
C TYR A 108 7.78 -0.04 13.40
N SER A 109 8.90 -0.26 14.09
CA SER A 109 10.06 -0.94 13.50
C SER A 109 9.69 -2.37 13.08
N LEU A 110 8.93 -3.08 13.89
CA LEU A 110 8.47 -4.44 13.57
C LEU A 110 7.50 -4.44 12.38
N LEU A 111 6.59 -3.48 12.32
CA LEU A 111 5.67 -3.33 11.18
C LEU A 111 6.44 -3.09 9.88
N ASN A 112 7.44 -2.24 9.92
CA ASN A 112 8.28 -1.96 8.76
C ASN A 112 9.04 -3.19 8.27
N LYS A 113 9.44 -4.08 9.16
CA LYS A 113 10.10 -5.34 8.79
C LYS A 113 9.15 -6.33 8.13
N ILE A 114 7.89 -6.32 8.55
CA ILE A 114 6.86 -7.21 7.98
C ILE A 114 6.40 -6.68 6.62
N ALA A 115 6.40 -5.38 6.44
CA ALA A 115 6.09 -4.75 5.17
C ALA A 115 7.24 -4.93 4.18
#